data_a3727e3fb1ed35b99c1d6630b31dec28
#
_entry.id   a3727e3fb1ed35b99c1d6630b31dec28
#
_cell.length_a   1.000
_cell.length_b   1.000
_cell.length_c   1.000
_cell.angle_alpha   90.00
_cell.angle_beta   90.00
_cell.angle_gamma   90.00
#
_symmetry.space_group_name_H-M   'P 1'
#
loop_
_entity.id
_entity.type
_entity.pdbx_description
1 polymer ?
#
loop_
_entity_poly.entity_id
_entity_poly.type
_entity_poly.pdbx_seq_one_letter_code
_entity_poly.pdbx_strand_id
1 'polypeptide(L)'
;MFETFNIPGLYIAVQAVLALAASWTSRPPNERTLTGTVIDSGDGVTHVIPVVDGYVIGSAIKHIPIAGRDITFFIQQLLRERETVIPPDMSMEAAKQIKERYSYVCPDIAKEFAKYDSDPEKWIKAHKMSGSSKYPDFSFDVGYEKFLGPEVFFRPEVTKFHSHISNKINNS
;
A
#
# COMPACT_ATOMS: atom_id res chain seq x y z
N MET A 1 -1.86 -16.55 28.64
CA MET A 1 -2.14 -17.52 27.56
C MET A 1 -2.63 -18.84 28.13
N PHE A 2 -1.82 -19.57 28.90
CA PHE A 2 -2.22 -20.90 29.42
C PHE A 2 -3.40 -20.82 30.37
N GLU A 3 -3.37 -19.91 31.36
CA GLU A 3 -4.44 -19.78 32.36
C GLU A 3 -5.74 -19.19 31.81
N THR A 4 -5.63 -18.15 30.95
CA THR A 4 -6.80 -17.41 30.46
C THR A 4 -7.49 -18.13 29.30
N PHE A 5 -6.69 -18.71 28.37
CA PHE A 5 -7.20 -19.34 27.14
C PHE A 5 -7.10 -20.87 27.17
N ASN A 6 -6.56 -21.44 28.25
CA ASN A 6 -6.43 -22.88 28.46
C ASN A 6 -5.82 -23.63 27.27
N ILE A 7 -4.80 -23.04 26.63
CA ILE A 7 -4.12 -23.64 25.47
C ILE A 7 -3.09 -24.69 25.94
N PRO A 8 -2.96 -25.84 25.28
CA PRO A 8 -2.05 -26.93 25.68
C PRO A 8 -0.59 -26.63 25.33
N GLY A 9 -0.30 -25.72 24.42
CA GLY A 9 1.06 -25.37 23.99
C GLY A 9 1.13 -24.03 23.28
N LEU A 10 2.31 -23.42 23.28
CA LEU A 10 2.61 -22.15 22.61
C LEU A 10 3.95 -22.28 21.87
N TYR A 11 3.97 -21.89 20.61
CA TYR A 11 5.18 -21.77 19.82
C TYR A 11 5.29 -20.35 19.24
N ILE A 12 6.42 -19.70 19.45
CA ILE A 12 6.71 -18.37 18.89
C ILE A 12 7.66 -18.56 17.71
N ALA A 13 7.20 -18.23 16.53
CA ALA A 13 7.95 -18.39 15.29
C ALA A 13 8.34 -17.05 14.66
N VAL A 14 9.40 -17.06 13.85
CA VAL A 14 9.82 -15.90 13.06
C VAL A 14 8.93 -15.78 11.82
N GLN A 15 8.27 -14.66 11.62
CA GLN A 15 7.32 -14.42 10.52
C GLN A 15 7.92 -14.71 9.15
N ALA A 16 9.16 -14.29 8.89
CA ALA A 16 9.83 -14.52 7.62
C ALA A 16 10.02 -16.02 7.30
N VAL A 17 10.35 -16.83 8.30
CA VAL A 17 10.48 -18.28 8.14
C VAL A 17 9.13 -18.93 7.84
N LEU A 18 8.07 -18.48 8.52
CA LEU A 18 6.71 -18.96 8.26
C LEU A 18 6.23 -18.56 6.85
N ALA A 19 6.56 -17.37 6.37
CA ALA A 19 6.23 -16.93 5.02
C ALA A 19 6.90 -17.81 3.95
N LEU A 20 8.18 -18.18 4.15
CA LEU A 20 8.87 -19.13 3.28
C LEU A 20 8.23 -20.52 3.32
N ALA A 21 7.89 -21.01 4.50
CA ALA A 21 7.20 -22.31 4.65
C ALA A 21 5.81 -22.29 3.98
N ALA A 22 5.06 -21.19 4.08
CA ALA A 22 3.78 -21.03 3.40
C ALA A 22 3.91 -21.11 1.87
N SER A 23 5.04 -20.64 1.30
CA SER A 23 5.30 -20.74 -0.14
C SER A 23 5.41 -22.20 -0.65
N TRP A 24 5.61 -23.18 0.24
CA TRP A 24 5.68 -24.59 -0.13
C TRP A 24 4.37 -25.15 -0.69
N THR A 25 3.24 -24.53 -0.36
CA THR A 25 1.94 -24.95 -0.91
C THR A 25 1.86 -24.81 -2.42
N SER A 26 2.62 -23.86 -2.99
CA SER A 26 2.68 -23.57 -4.43
C SER A 26 3.90 -24.17 -5.14
N ARG A 27 4.78 -24.91 -4.42
CA ARG A 27 6.02 -25.47 -4.97
C ARG A 27 6.04 -26.99 -4.90
N PRO A 28 6.65 -27.67 -5.89
CA PRO A 28 6.85 -29.11 -5.85
C PRO A 28 7.79 -29.49 -4.70
N PRO A 29 7.69 -30.72 -4.14
CA PRO A 29 8.45 -31.14 -2.96
C PRO A 29 9.97 -31.00 -3.05
N ASN A 30 10.55 -31.17 -4.24
CA ASN A 30 11.98 -31.05 -4.51
C ASN A 30 12.49 -29.61 -4.54
N GLU A 31 11.59 -28.61 -4.59
CA GLU A 31 11.93 -27.19 -4.60
C GLU A 31 11.61 -26.49 -3.26
N ARG A 32 11.17 -27.25 -2.27
CA ARG A 32 10.83 -26.73 -0.94
C ARG A 32 12.09 -26.46 -0.14
N THR A 33 12.38 -25.17 0.05
CA THR A 33 13.54 -24.71 0.83
C THR A 33 13.10 -23.62 1.80
N LEU A 34 13.81 -23.51 2.92
CA LEU A 34 13.69 -22.37 3.84
C LEU A 34 14.79 -21.33 3.59
N THR A 35 15.31 -21.28 2.36
CA THR A 35 16.28 -20.26 1.93
C THR A 35 15.59 -19.33 0.95
N GLY A 36 15.72 -18.02 1.19
CA GLY A 36 15.15 -16.98 0.34
C GLY A 36 15.17 -15.61 1.00
N THR A 37 14.69 -14.61 0.29
CA THR A 37 14.50 -13.26 0.83
C THR A 37 13.01 -12.99 0.96
N VAL A 38 12.59 -12.60 2.15
CA VAL A 38 11.20 -12.20 2.44
C VAL A 38 11.13 -10.67 2.48
N ILE A 39 10.21 -10.11 1.69
CA ILE A 39 9.84 -8.70 1.77
C ILE A 39 8.48 -8.64 2.47
N ASP A 40 8.48 -8.08 3.66
CA ASP A 40 7.29 -7.94 4.49
C ASP A 40 6.96 -6.46 4.64
N SER A 41 5.89 -6.04 3.98
CA SER A 41 5.41 -4.65 4.02
C SER A 41 4.14 -4.56 4.84
N GLY A 42 4.28 -4.04 6.05
CA GLY A 42 3.17 -3.79 6.97
C GLY A 42 2.54 -2.41 6.80
N ASP A 43 2.04 -1.86 7.90
CA ASP A 43 1.46 -0.52 7.93
C ASP A 43 2.53 0.58 8.05
N GLY A 44 3.53 0.41 8.91
CA GLY A 44 4.51 1.46 9.23
C GLY A 44 5.92 1.26 8.66
N VAL A 45 6.33 0.04 8.38
CA VAL A 45 7.69 -0.29 7.92
C VAL A 45 7.64 -1.47 6.94
N THR A 46 8.52 -1.44 5.96
CA THR A 46 8.80 -2.58 5.08
C THR A 46 10.14 -3.19 5.45
N HIS A 47 10.14 -4.49 5.73
CA HIS A 47 11.33 -5.25 6.07
C HIS A 47 11.78 -6.10 4.88
N VAL A 48 13.09 -6.14 4.63
CA VAL A 48 13.72 -7.09 3.70
C VAL A 48 14.58 -8.02 4.53
N ILE A 49 14.18 -9.28 4.62
CA ILE A 49 14.70 -10.27 5.56
C ILE A 49 15.28 -11.46 4.79
N PRO A 50 16.60 -11.58 4.69
CA PRO A 50 17.24 -12.77 4.11
C PRO A 50 17.21 -13.91 5.12
N VAL A 51 16.89 -15.10 4.62
CA VAL A 51 16.82 -16.35 5.40
C VAL A 51 17.61 -17.43 4.67
N VAL A 52 18.42 -18.19 5.37
CA VAL A 52 19.18 -19.34 4.87
C VAL A 52 18.92 -20.54 5.77
N ASP A 53 18.42 -21.61 5.19
CA ASP A 53 18.08 -22.87 5.88
C ASP A 53 17.23 -22.68 7.16
N GLY A 54 16.30 -21.72 7.11
CA GLY A 54 15.44 -21.36 8.23
C GLY A 54 16.05 -20.39 9.25
N TYR A 55 17.29 -19.96 9.05
CA TYR A 55 17.97 -19.00 9.91
C TYR A 55 17.96 -17.60 9.29
N VAL A 56 17.47 -16.63 10.05
CA VAL A 56 17.47 -15.22 9.63
C VAL A 56 18.88 -14.63 9.73
N ILE A 57 19.35 -14.00 8.66
CA ILE A 57 20.64 -13.29 8.64
C ILE A 57 20.42 -11.87 9.17
N GLY A 58 20.45 -11.71 10.50
CA GLY A 58 20.10 -10.48 11.20
C GLY A 58 20.87 -9.25 10.77
N SER A 59 22.18 -9.38 10.50
CA SER A 59 23.04 -8.27 10.04
C SER A 59 22.71 -7.77 8.64
N ALA A 60 21.98 -8.55 7.83
CA ALA A 60 21.61 -8.21 6.47
C ALA A 60 20.16 -7.73 6.34
N ILE A 61 19.40 -7.67 7.43
CA ILE A 61 18.03 -7.11 7.43
C ILE A 61 18.09 -5.63 7.03
N LYS A 62 17.19 -5.23 6.13
CA LYS A 62 16.97 -3.83 5.77
C LYS A 62 15.58 -3.40 6.22
N HIS A 63 15.52 -2.20 6.78
CA HIS A 63 14.30 -1.53 7.20
C HIS A 63 14.06 -0.34 6.27
N ILE A 64 12.93 -0.35 5.59
CA ILE A 64 12.53 0.73 4.68
C ILE A 64 11.37 1.45 5.36
N PRO A 65 11.51 2.75 5.72
CA PRO A 65 10.49 3.51 6.44
C PRO A 65 9.39 4.01 5.49
N ILE A 66 8.93 3.15 4.60
CA ILE A 66 7.80 3.36 3.70
C ILE A 66 6.95 2.10 3.73
N ALA A 67 5.65 2.26 4.01
CA ALA A 67 4.73 1.13 4.10
C ALA A 67 3.28 1.56 3.82
N GLY A 68 2.32 0.74 4.18
CA GLY A 68 0.91 0.94 3.82
C GLY A 68 0.30 2.24 4.30
N ARG A 69 0.74 2.77 5.45
CA ARG A 69 0.28 4.05 5.99
C ARG A 69 0.72 5.23 5.13
N ASP A 70 1.97 5.21 4.68
CA ASP A 70 2.53 6.28 3.85
C ASP A 70 1.80 6.37 2.51
N ILE A 71 1.48 5.21 1.90
CA ILE A 71 0.66 5.16 0.69
C ILE A 71 -0.73 5.74 0.95
N THR A 72 -1.35 5.41 2.08
CA THR A 72 -2.67 5.96 2.41
C THR A 72 -2.63 7.47 2.58
N PHE A 73 -1.62 8.01 3.26
CA PHE A 73 -1.42 9.45 3.41
C PHE A 73 -1.20 10.14 2.06
N PHE A 74 -0.38 9.53 1.20
CA PHE A 74 -0.13 10.10 -0.12
C PHE A 74 -1.38 10.12 -1.00
N ILE A 75 -2.15 9.04 -1.04
CA ILE A 75 -3.44 8.99 -1.74
C ILE A 75 -4.41 10.02 -1.14
N GLN A 76 -4.47 10.16 0.19
CA GLN A 76 -5.28 11.18 0.84
C GLN A 76 -4.90 12.59 0.38
N GLN A 77 -3.61 12.88 0.28
CA GLN A 77 -3.12 14.17 -0.20
C GLN A 77 -3.57 14.41 -1.65
N LEU A 78 -3.36 13.44 -2.54
CA LEU A 78 -3.79 13.52 -3.95
C LEU A 78 -5.31 13.79 -4.08
N LEU A 79 -6.12 13.08 -3.30
CA LEU A 79 -7.57 13.28 -3.29
C LEU A 79 -7.95 14.68 -2.78
N ARG A 80 -7.33 15.15 -1.71
CA ARG A 80 -7.64 16.47 -1.13
C ARG A 80 -7.30 17.64 -2.06
N GLU A 81 -6.29 17.48 -2.91
CA GLU A 81 -5.93 18.50 -3.89
C GLU A 81 -6.94 18.62 -5.04
N ARG A 82 -7.63 17.53 -5.38
CA ARG A 82 -8.54 17.46 -6.52
C ARG A 82 -10.01 17.42 -6.11
N GLU A 83 -10.35 16.69 -5.07
CA GLU A 83 -11.73 16.37 -4.70
C GLU A 83 -12.20 17.17 -3.48
N THR A 84 -13.06 18.15 -3.71
CA THR A 84 -13.64 18.98 -2.64
C THR A 84 -14.87 18.35 -1.97
N VAL A 85 -15.43 17.30 -2.57
CA VAL A 85 -16.66 16.63 -2.09
C VAL A 85 -16.40 15.74 -0.89
N ILE A 86 -15.15 15.27 -0.68
CA ILE A 86 -14.80 14.35 0.39
C ILE A 86 -14.73 15.11 1.73
N PRO A 87 -15.59 14.75 2.72
CA PRO A 87 -15.51 15.37 4.03
C PRO A 87 -14.14 15.13 4.69
N PRO A 88 -13.52 16.13 5.35
CA PRO A 88 -12.21 15.99 5.98
C PRO A 88 -12.10 14.79 6.93
N ASP A 89 -13.14 14.55 7.73
CA ASP A 89 -13.20 13.46 8.71
C ASP A 89 -13.20 12.07 8.04
N MET A 90 -13.64 11.98 6.79
CA MET A 90 -13.75 10.74 6.01
C MET A 90 -12.63 10.55 4.99
N SER A 91 -11.76 11.55 4.81
CA SER A 91 -10.74 11.55 3.77
C SER A 91 -9.71 10.42 3.92
N MET A 92 -9.38 10.05 5.15
CA MET A 92 -8.46 8.95 5.44
C MET A 92 -9.06 7.58 5.11
N GLU A 93 -10.34 7.40 5.44
CA GLU A 93 -11.07 6.17 5.12
C GLU A 93 -11.27 6.05 3.60
N ALA A 94 -11.58 7.16 2.93
CA ALA A 94 -11.66 7.21 1.47
C ALA A 94 -10.33 6.78 0.83
N ALA A 95 -9.22 7.36 1.27
CA ALA A 95 -7.89 7.03 0.77
C ALA A 95 -7.54 5.54 1.00
N LYS A 96 -7.89 5.00 2.16
CA LYS A 96 -7.69 3.58 2.49
C LYS A 96 -8.48 2.68 1.54
N GLN A 97 -9.76 2.98 1.29
CA GLN A 97 -10.59 2.21 0.36
C GLN A 97 -10.07 2.28 -1.07
N ILE A 98 -9.58 3.45 -1.52
CA ILE A 98 -8.96 3.58 -2.84
C ILE A 98 -7.69 2.74 -2.92
N LYS A 99 -6.82 2.80 -1.92
CA LYS A 99 -5.61 1.97 -1.85
C LYS A 99 -5.95 0.48 -1.99
N GLU A 100 -6.92 -0.01 -1.23
CA GLU A 100 -7.21 -1.44 -1.15
C GLU A 100 -7.98 -1.98 -2.37
N ARG A 101 -8.83 -1.15 -3.00
CA ARG A 101 -9.70 -1.59 -4.09
C ARG A 101 -9.18 -1.32 -5.49
N TYR A 102 -8.41 -0.25 -5.66
CA TYR A 102 -8.06 0.25 -6.99
C TYR A 102 -6.57 0.37 -7.26
N SER A 103 -5.71 0.37 -6.21
CA SER A 103 -4.28 0.58 -6.42
C SER A 103 -3.60 -0.60 -7.11
N TYR A 104 -2.68 -0.29 -8.00
CA TYR A 104 -1.85 -1.25 -8.72
C TYR A 104 -0.49 -0.64 -9.07
N VAL A 105 0.49 -1.49 -9.29
CA VAL A 105 1.83 -1.09 -9.74
C VAL A 105 1.84 -1.08 -11.27
N CYS A 106 2.25 0.06 -11.88
CA CYS A 106 2.39 0.17 -13.32
C CYS A 106 3.85 -0.04 -13.76
N PRO A 107 4.10 -0.75 -14.86
CA PRO A 107 5.45 -0.95 -15.38
C PRO A 107 6.11 0.32 -15.93
N ASP A 108 5.31 1.25 -16.45
CA ASP A 108 5.76 2.50 -17.09
C ASP A 108 4.77 3.62 -16.77
N ILE A 109 5.20 4.50 -15.87
CA ILE A 109 4.36 5.59 -15.37
C ILE A 109 3.97 6.59 -16.46
N ALA A 110 4.87 6.87 -17.41
CA ALA A 110 4.58 7.83 -18.48
C ALA A 110 3.51 7.30 -19.44
N LYS A 111 3.60 6.03 -19.79
CA LYS A 111 2.55 5.38 -20.61
C LYS A 111 1.24 5.28 -19.85
N GLU A 112 1.30 5.10 -18.52
CA GLU A 112 0.10 5.03 -17.71
C GLU A 112 -0.63 6.37 -17.68
N PHE A 113 0.08 7.49 -17.48
CA PHE A 113 -0.50 8.82 -17.61
C PHE A 113 -1.14 9.04 -18.99
N ALA A 114 -0.43 8.70 -20.07
CA ALA A 114 -0.94 8.87 -21.43
C ALA A 114 -2.26 8.13 -21.69
N LYS A 115 -2.50 6.99 -21.05
CA LYS A 115 -3.79 6.27 -21.14
C LYS A 115 -4.93 7.08 -20.51
N TYR A 116 -4.70 7.66 -19.34
CA TYR A 116 -5.70 8.46 -18.64
C TYR A 116 -6.00 9.76 -19.37
N ASP A 117 -4.97 10.37 -19.99
CA ASP A 117 -5.13 11.61 -20.75
C ASP A 117 -5.84 11.36 -22.09
N SER A 118 -5.62 10.20 -22.72
CA SER A 118 -6.24 9.87 -24.01
C SER A 118 -7.71 9.44 -23.88
N ASP A 119 -8.08 8.74 -22.81
CA ASP A 119 -9.44 8.22 -22.61
C ASP A 119 -9.83 8.26 -21.12
N PRO A 120 -10.11 9.46 -20.57
CA PRO A 120 -10.45 9.63 -19.16
C PRO A 120 -11.68 8.82 -18.74
N GLU A 121 -12.72 8.75 -19.59
CA GLU A 121 -13.98 8.09 -19.27
C GLU A 121 -13.80 6.58 -19.00
N LYS A 122 -12.86 5.97 -19.69
CA LYS A 122 -12.53 4.55 -19.51
C LYS A 122 -11.75 4.26 -18.24
N TRP A 123 -10.83 5.13 -17.87
CA TRP A 123 -9.84 4.89 -16.83
C TRP A 123 -10.18 5.53 -15.48
N ILE A 124 -10.86 6.68 -15.48
CA ILE A 124 -11.39 7.30 -14.26
C ILE A 124 -12.67 6.57 -13.86
N LYS A 125 -12.79 6.22 -12.58
CA LYS A 125 -13.96 5.49 -12.07
C LYS A 125 -14.57 6.23 -10.89
N ALA A 126 -15.86 6.46 -10.94
CA ALA A 126 -16.59 6.97 -9.78
C ALA A 126 -16.60 5.94 -8.64
N HIS A 127 -16.16 6.36 -7.48
CA HIS A 127 -16.23 5.58 -6.24
C HIS A 127 -17.35 6.14 -5.37
N LYS A 128 -18.25 5.26 -4.95
CA LYS A 128 -19.33 5.60 -4.04
C LYS A 128 -18.94 5.21 -2.62
N MET A 129 -19.12 6.12 -1.70
CA MET A 129 -18.85 5.92 -0.30
C MET A 129 -20.09 6.25 0.53
N SER A 130 -20.42 5.35 1.44
CA SER A 130 -21.49 5.60 2.40
C SER A 130 -21.08 6.71 3.35
N GLY A 131 -22.00 7.64 3.55
CA GLY A 131 -21.81 8.71 4.49
C GLY A 131 -21.80 8.22 5.94
N SER A 132 -21.80 9.15 6.86
CA SER A 132 -21.93 8.92 8.30
C SER A 132 -23.20 9.57 8.81
N SER A 133 -23.46 9.45 10.11
CA SER A 133 -24.57 10.20 10.76
C SER A 133 -24.51 11.73 10.53
N LYS A 134 -23.31 12.24 10.20
CA LYS A 134 -23.04 13.66 9.97
C LYS A 134 -23.05 14.07 8.50
N TYR A 135 -22.77 13.12 7.58
CA TYR A 135 -22.66 13.40 6.15
C TYR A 135 -23.50 12.41 5.34
N PRO A 136 -24.18 12.86 4.26
CA PRO A 136 -24.89 11.96 3.35
C PRO A 136 -23.90 11.10 2.55
N ASP A 137 -24.41 10.12 1.84
CA ASP A 137 -23.67 9.35 0.86
C ASP A 137 -23.14 10.28 -0.23
N PHE A 138 -21.90 10.04 -0.66
CA PHE A 138 -21.23 10.84 -1.68
C PHE A 138 -20.46 9.98 -2.66
N SER A 139 -20.15 10.53 -3.81
CA SER A 139 -19.30 9.88 -4.80
C SER A 139 -18.27 10.86 -5.32
N PHE A 140 -17.10 10.33 -5.66
CA PHE A 140 -15.98 11.08 -6.22
C PHE A 140 -15.21 10.23 -7.22
N ASP A 141 -14.48 10.88 -8.10
CA ASP A 141 -13.72 10.20 -9.12
C ASP A 141 -12.37 9.70 -8.61
N VAL A 142 -11.96 8.53 -9.09
CA VAL A 142 -10.67 7.90 -8.77
C VAL A 142 -9.89 7.75 -10.07
N GLY A 143 -8.77 8.46 -10.17
CA GLY A 143 -7.95 8.53 -11.36
C GLY A 143 -6.51 8.07 -11.11
N TYR A 144 -5.59 9.00 -11.20
CA TYR A 144 -4.13 8.78 -11.09
C TYR A 144 -3.69 8.21 -9.74
N GLU A 145 -4.46 8.40 -8.68
CA GLU A 145 -4.20 7.90 -7.33
C GLU A 145 -3.98 6.37 -7.31
N LYS A 146 -4.59 5.66 -8.27
CA LYS A 146 -4.51 4.20 -8.38
C LYS A 146 -3.09 3.69 -8.57
N PHE A 147 -2.29 4.37 -9.40
CA PHE A 147 -0.92 3.96 -9.67
C PHE A 147 0.13 4.86 -9.01
N LEU A 148 -0.18 6.14 -8.75
CA LEU A 148 0.73 7.03 -8.05
C LEU A 148 0.94 6.62 -6.58
N GLY A 149 -0.10 6.12 -5.91
CA GLY A 149 0.02 5.66 -4.54
C GLY A 149 1.14 4.62 -4.36
N PRO A 150 1.10 3.47 -5.03
CA PRO A 150 2.15 2.45 -4.96
C PRO A 150 3.51 2.88 -5.52
N GLU A 151 3.56 3.88 -6.42
CA GLU A 151 4.82 4.36 -7.01
C GLU A 151 5.80 4.91 -5.97
N VAL A 152 5.31 5.33 -4.81
CA VAL A 152 6.13 5.78 -3.66
C VAL A 152 7.18 4.75 -3.24
N PHE A 153 6.92 3.44 -3.41
CA PHE A 153 7.90 2.40 -3.13
C PHE A 153 9.11 2.42 -4.07
N PHE A 154 8.92 2.86 -5.29
CA PHE A 154 9.95 2.86 -6.34
C PHE A 154 10.57 4.24 -6.54
N ARG A 155 9.76 5.29 -6.34
CA ARG A 155 10.13 6.69 -6.51
C ARG A 155 9.61 7.54 -5.36
N PRO A 156 10.27 7.50 -4.18
CA PRO A 156 9.82 8.27 -3.01
C PRO A 156 9.76 9.79 -3.26
N GLU A 157 10.53 10.27 -4.21
CA GLU A 157 10.52 11.68 -4.62
C GLU A 157 9.19 12.16 -5.22
N VAL A 158 8.33 11.27 -5.68
CA VAL A 158 6.99 11.63 -6.20
C VAL A 158 6.17 12.37 -5.14
N THR A 159 6.33 12.03 -3.87
CA THR A 159 5.68 12.74 -2.76
C THR A 159 6.17 14.19 -2.61
N LYS A 160 7.43 14.47 -2.98
CA LYS A 160 8.04 15.81 -2.91
C LYS A 160 7.62 16.70 -4.08
N PHE A 161 7.43 16.12 -5.26
CA PHE A 161 6.97 16.88 -6.44
C PHE A 161 5.57 17.45 -6.23
N HIS A 162 4.68 16.74 -5.54
CA HIS A 162 3.33 17.23 -5.25
C HIS A 162 3.35 18.46 -4.33
N SER A 163 4.18 18.48 -3.30
CA SER A 163 4.31 19.66 -2.45
C SER A 163 4.82 20.89 -3.19
N HIS A 164 5.59 20.70 -4.26
CA HIS A 164 6.09 21.80 -5.12
C HIS A 164 5.04 22.32 -6.11
N ILE A 165 4.16 21.45 -6.61
CA ILE A 165 3.07 21.82 -7.53
C ILE A 165 1.97 22.54 -6.77
N SER A 166 1.59 22.08 -5.59
CA SER A 166 0.61 22.76 -4.71
C SER A 166 1.06 24.20 -4.37
N ASN A 167 2.35 24.41 -4.11
CA ASN A 167 2.89 25.75 -3.85
C ASN A 167 2.90 26.65 -5.08
N LYS A 168 2.95 26.11 -6.29
CA LYS A 168 2.85 26.90 -7.52
C LYS A 168 1.41 27.30 -7.87
N ILE A 169 0.45 26.42 -7.60
CA ILE A 169 -0.97 26.66 -7.90
C ILE A 169 -1.55 27.68 -6.90
N ASN A 170 -1.12 27.66 -5.64
CA ASN A 170 -1.60 28.60 -4.62
C ASN A 170 -0.93 30.00 -4.70
N ASN A 171 0.08 30.18 -5.54
CA ASN A 171 0.78 31.44 -5.76
C ASN A 171 0.53 32.04 -7.17
N SER A 172 -0.45 31.53 -7.91
CA SER A 172 -0.95 32.05 -9.19
C SER A 172 -2.41 32.45 -9.09
#